data_ca8d115776fd712870e591044840f06c
#
_entry.id   ca8d115776fd712870e591044840f06c
#
_cell.length_a   1.000
_cell.length_b   1.000
_cell.length_c   1.000
_cell.angle_alpha   90.00
_cell.angle_beta   90.00
_cell.angle_gamma   90.00
#
_symmetry.space_group_name_H-M   'P 1'
#
loop_
_entity.id
_entity.type
_entity.pdbx_description
1 polymer ?
#
loop_
_entity_poly.entity_id
_entity_poly.type
_entity_poly.pdbx_seq_one_letter_code
_entity_poly.pdbx_strand_id
1 'polypeptide(L)'
;SELTLHQAGAIEETCNVLLDNGNMFKEDGALWLKSTAYGDDKDRVVIRDNGVPTYLAADIAYHRDKMERGFDTLINIWGADHHGYIARVKAAIAALGYSGEALEVLILQMVSLYQNGELVKMSKRTGQSITLTELIEEVGTDAARFFFIMRSIDSQLDFDLDLAKSRSNENPVYYIQYAHARICSIFRQADEARIKYNENSAKLELLNSETEVALIKKLTEYPEEISYSAKERAPHRIARYAHDLA
;
A
#
# COMPACT_ATOMS: atom_id res chain seq x y z
N SER A 1 0.83 -14.23 11.59
CA SER A 1 0.46 -15.03 10.40
C SER A 1 -0.90 -15.68 10.65
N GLU A 2 -1.78 -15.75 9.66
CA GLU A 2 -3.08 -16.45 9.74
C GLU A 2 -2.91 -17.91 10.21
N LEU A 3 -1.85 -18.59 9.75
CA LEU A 3 -1.54 -19.95 10.17
C LEU A 3 -1.43 -20.10 11.70
N THR A 4 -0.88 -19.12 12.39
CA THR A 4 -0.77 -19.16 13.86
C THR A 4 -2.13 -19.08 14.54
N LEU A 5 -3.10 -18.37 13.97
CA LEU A 5 -4.47 -18.29 14.48
C LEU A 5 -5.20 -19.62 14.32
N HIS A 6 -5.01 -20.30 13.18
CA HIS A 6 -5.55 -21.65 13.00
C HIS A 6 -4.98 -22.65 14.01
N GLN A 7 -3.67 -22.63 14.23
CA GLN A 7 -2.99 -23.54 15.17
C GLN A 7 -3.34 -23.26 16.63
N ALA A 8 -3.65 -22.01 16.97
CA ALA A 8 -4.01 -21.60 18.35
C ALA A 8 -5.51 -21.81 18.66
N GLY A 9 -6.34 -22.25 17.72
CA GLY A 9 -7.79 -22.38 17.92
C GLY A 9 -8.54 -21.03 17.96
N ALA A 10 -7.89 -19.94 17.55
CA ALA A 10 -8.46 -18.59 17.62
C ALA A 10 -9.74 -18.40 16.81
N ILE A 11 -9.93 -19.18 15.75
CA ILE A 11 -11.15 -19.14 14.94
C ILE A 11 -12.33 -19.67 15.74
N GLU A 12 -12.18 -20.84 16.40
CA GLU A 12 -13.22 -21.44 17.24
C GLU A 12 -13.56 -20.55 18.43
N GLU A 13 -12.54 -20.02 19.12
CA GLU A 13 -12.73 -19.10 20.22
C GLU A 13 -13.51 -17.84 19.79
N THR A 14 -13.17 -17.25 18.64
CA THR A 14 -13.84 -16.07 18.10
C THR A 14 -15.31 -16.37 17.76
N CYS A 15 -15.59 -17.53 17.17
CA CYS A 15 -16.96 -17.96 16.91
C CYS A 15 -17.76 -18.14 18.22
N ASN A 16 -17.16 -18.68 19.27
CA ASN A 16 -17.81 -18.84 20.57
C ASN A 16 -18.14 -17.46 21.19
N VAL A 17 -17.22 -16.51 21.16
CA VAL A 17 -17.48 -15.11 21.60
C VAL A 17 -18.66 -14.51 20.88
N LEU A 18 -18.73 -14.65 19.55
CA LEU A 18 -19.83 -14.11 18.76
C LEU A 18 -21.17 -14.84 18.96
N LEU A 19 -21.14 -16.13 19.27
CA LEU A 19 -22.32 -16.88 19.70
C LEU A 19 -22.84 -16.41 21.04
N ASP A 20 -21.96 -16.27 22.03
CA ASP A 20 -22.29 -15.84 23.41
C ASP A 20 -22.85 -14.40 23.41
N ASN A 21 -22.35 -13.54 22.53
CA ASN A 21 -22.85 -12.18 22.33
C ASN A 21 -24.16 -12.13 21.53
N GLY A 22 -24.67 -13.27 21.03
CA GLY A 22 -25.88 -13.35 20.22
C GLY A 22 -25.74 -12.83 18.78
N ASN A 23 -24.50 -12.60 18.32
CA ASN A 23 -24.19 -12.08 16.99
C ASN A 23 -23.98 -13.19 15.93
N MET A 24 -24.00 -14.47 16.38
CA MET A 24 -24.07 -15.64 15.50
C MET A 24 -25.26 -16.51 15.84
N PHE A 25 -25.70 -17.31 14.89
CA PHE A 25 -26.76 -18.32 15.05
C PHE A 25 -26.47 -19.56 14.21
N LYS A 26 -27.11 -20.66 14.56
CA LYS A 26 -27.02 -21.91 13.81
C LYS A 26 -28.29 -22.11 12.98
N GLU A 27 -28.13 -22.41 11.70
CA GLU A 27 -29.20 -22.72 10.78
C GLU A 27 -28.72 -23.76 9.76
N ASP A 28 -29.50 -24.77 9.49
CA ASP A 28 -29.22 -25.87 8.54
C ASP A 28 -27.83 -26.51 8.72
N GLY A 29 -27.41 -26.68 9.98
CA GLY A 29 -26.09 -27.24 10.32
C GLY A 29 -24.90 -26.28 10.17
N ALA A 30 -25.09 -25.10 9.61
CA ALA A 30 -24.08 -24.10 9.45
C ALA A 30 -24.14 -23.04 10.56
N LEU A 31 -23.01 -22.33 10.79
CA LEU A 31 -22.92 -21.20 11.69
C LEU A 31 -22.88 -19.89 10.89
N TRP A 32 -23.80 -18.99 11.21
CA TRP A 32 -24.02 -17.75 10.49
C TRP A 32 -23.72 -16.53 11.36
N LEU A 33 -23.07 -15.50 10.79
CA LEU A 33 -22.93 -14.18 11.38
C LEU A 33 -24.14 -13.32 11.00
N LYS A 34 -24.73 -12.63 11.97
CA LYS A 34 -25.81 -11.64 11.78
C LYS A 34 -25.25 -10.32 11.21
N SER A 35 -24.58 -10.40 10.07
CA SER A 35 -23.90 -9.23 9.49
C SER A 35 -24.85 -8.16 8.99
N THR A 36 -26.11 -8.49 8.68
CA THR A 36 -27.16 -7.51 8.34
C THR A 36 -27.45 -6.53 9.47
N ALA A 37 -27.34 -6.95 10.72
CA ALA A 37 -27.51 -6.07 11.88
C ALA A 37 -26.44 -4.95 11.95
N TYR A 38 -25.37 -5.11 11.20
CA TYR A 38 -24.21 -4.22 11.19
C TYR A 38 -23.92 -3.62 9.81
N GLY A 39 -24.89 -3.66 8.88
CA GLY A 39 -24.82 -2.96 7.60
C GLY A 39 -24.30 -3.76 6.40
N ASP A 40 -24.17 -5.09 6.51
CA ASP A 40 -23.96 -5.96 5.34
C ASP A 40 -25.31 -6.20 4.61
N ASP A 41 -25.27 -6.62 3.36
CA ASP A 41 -26.45 -6.86 2.51
C ASP A 41 -27.19 -8.15 2.88
N LYS A 42 -26.51 -9.14 3.51
CA LYS A 42 -27.09 -10.41 3.99
C LYS A 42 -26.21 -11.02 5.09
N ASP A 43 -26.84 -11.90 5.88
CA ASP A 43 -26.10 -12.71 6.86
C ASP A 43 -25.14 -13.68 6.18
N ARG A 44 -24.04 -14.03 6.85
CA ARG A 44 -22.93 -14.76 6.23
C ARG A 44 -22.61 -16.05 6.95
N VAL A 45 -22.43 -17.11 6.17
CA VAL A 45 -21.90 -18.38 6.68
C VAL A 45 -20.45 -18.19 7.11
N VAL A 46 -20.17 -18.52 8.36
CA VAL A 46 -18.81 -18.50 8.95
C VAL A 46 -18.25 -19.92 9.03
N ILE A 47 -19.05 -20.88 9.51
CA ILE A 47 -18.72 -22.31 9.47
C ILE A 47 -19.78 -23.02 8.64
N ARG A 48 -19.35 -23.83 7.68
CA ARG A 48 -20.25 -24.60 6.82
C ARG A 48 -20.91 -25.74 7.59
N ASP A 49 -21.95 -26.31 7.03
CA ASP A 49 -22.67 -27.51 7.54
C ASP A 49 -21.77 -28.72 7.78
N ASN A 50 -20.69 -28.85 6.99
CA ASN A 50 -19.67 -29.89 7.16
C ASN A 50 -18.60 -29.54 8.22
N GLY A 51 -18.77 -28.47 8.99
CA GLY A 51 -17.85 -28.02 10.03
C GLY A 51 -16.60 -27.28 9.53
N VAL A 52 -16.46 -27.05 8.22
CA VAL A 52 -15.27 -26.36 7.65
C VAL A 52 -15.44 -24.86 7.73
N PRO A 53 -14.50 -24.11 8.34
CA PRO A 53 -14.50 -22.64 8.34
C PRO A 53 -14.45 -22.07 6.92
N THR A 54 -15.15 -20.97 6.71
CA THR A 54 -14.99 -20.15 5.51
C THR A 54 -13.81 -19.20 5.67
N TYR A 55 -13.37 -18.54 4.60
CA TYR A 55 -12.36 -17.48 4.69
C TYR A 55 -12.79 -16.37 5.64
N LEU A 56 -14.08 -16.06 5.72
CA LEU A 56 -14.59 -15.05 6.64
C LEU A 56 -14.31 -15.42 8.11
N ALA A 57 -14.35 -16.69 8.49
CA ALA A 57 -14.03 -17.13 9.85
C ALA A 57 -12.59 -16.76 10.25
N ALA A 58 -11.64 -17.01 9.36
CA ALA A 58 -10.24 -16.66 9.57
C ALA A 58 -10.04 -15.12 9.62
N ASP A 59 -10.70 -14.40 8.71
CA ASP A 59 -10.65 -12.94 8.67
C ASP A 59 -11.20 -12.31 9.97
N ILE A 60 -12.33 -12.80 10.49
CA ILE A 60 -12.90 -12.30 11.75
C ILE A 60 -11.92 -12.51 12.90
N ALA A 61 -11.36 -13.71 13.04
CA ALA A 61 -10.39 -14.03 14.08
C ALA A 61 -9.11 -13.19 13.95
N TYR A 62 -8.66 -12.92 12.72
CA TYR A 62 -7.49 -12.10 12.47
C TYR A 62 -7.71 -10.63 12.83
N HIS A 63 -8.89 -10.09 12.53
CA HIS A 63 -9.21 -8.70 12.91
C HIS A 63 -9.42 -8.57 14.42
N ARG A 64 -10.03 -9.58 15.08
CA ARG A 64 -10.10 -9.63 16.54
C ARG A 64 -8.70 -9.60 17.17
N ASP A 65 -7.77 -10.44 16.72
CA ASP A 65 -6.37 -10.45 17.19
C ASP A 65 -5.69 -9.08 17.04
N LYS A 66 -5.92 -8.40 15.93
CA LYS A 66 -5.37 -7.05 15.73
C LYS A 66 -5.94 -6.04 16.74
N MET A 67 -7.25 -6.05 16.99
CA MET A 67 -7.90 -5.16 17.95
C MET A 67 -7.42 -5.47 19.39
N GLU A 68 -7.32 -6.74 19.77
CA GLU A 68 -6.84 -7.16 21.08
C GLU A 68 -5.37 -6.79 21.34
N ARG A 69 -4.56 -6.68 20.28
CA ARG A 69 -3.19 -6.13 20.36
C ARG A 69 -3.14 -4.62 20.59
N GLY A 70 -4.28 -3.93 20.57
CA GLY A 70 -4.39 -2.51 20.91
C GLY A 70 -4.11 -1.56 19.74
N PHE A 71 -4.33 -1.98 18.49
CA PHE A 71 -4.28 -1.06 17.36
C PHE A 71 -5.59 -0.28 17.23
N ASP A 72 -5.49 1.04 17.14
CA ASP A 72 -6.65 1.93 16.95
C ASP A 72 -7.14 1.95 15.49
N THR A 73 -6.25 1.72 14.55
CA THR A 73 -6.54 1.72 13.10
C THR A 73 -5.98 0.48 12.45
N LEU A 74 -6.82 -0.23 11.72
CA LEU A 74 -6.46 -1.40 10.92
C LEU A 74 -6.51 -1.00 9.45
N ILE A 75 -5.41 -1.19 8.71
CA ILE A 75 -5.35 -0.87 7.29
C ILE A 75 -5.23 -2.17 6.50
N ASN A 76 -6.24 -2.47 5.69
CA ASN A 76 -6.21 -3.57 4.75
C ASN A 76 -6.00 -3.04 3.32
N ILE A 77 -5.10 -3.68 2.57
CA ILE A 77 -4.85 -3.37 1.16
C ILE A 77 -5.35 -4.56 0.35
N TRP A 78 -6.41 -4.35 -0.43
CA TRP A 78 -7.08 -5.39 -1.19
C TRP A 78 -7.14 -5.08 -2.68
N GLY A 79 -7.17 -6.12 -3.51
CA GLY A 79 -7.46 -5.98 -4.93
C GLY A 79 -8.90 -5.51 -5.18
N ALA A 80 -9.14 -4.93 -6.34
CA ALA A 80 -10.45 -4.36 -6.72
C ALA A 80 -11.60 -5.39 -6.72
N ASP A 81 -11.29 -6.67 -6.92
CA ASP A 81 -12.22 -7.80 -6.85
C ASP A 81 -12.79 -8.03 -5.45
N HIS A 82 -12.15 -7.51 -4.40
CA HIS A 82 -12.59 -7.62 -3.00
C HIS A 82 -13.43 -6.44 -2.51
N HIS A 83 -13.79 -5.47 -3.37
CA HIS A 83 -14.57 -4.29 -2.95
C HIS A 83 -15.87 -4.65 -2.21
N GLY A 84 -16.62 -5.63 -2.69
CA GLY A 84 -17.85 -6.12 -2.05
C GLY A 84 -17.64 -6.83 -0.70
N TYR A 85 -16.39 -7.05 -0.29
CA TYR A 85 -16.06 -7.70 0.97
C TYR A 85 -15.91 -6.72 2.14
N ILE A 86 -15.81 -5.42 1.85
CA ILE A 86 -15.55 -4.35 2.85
C ILE A 86 -16.64 -4.29 3.90
N ALA A 87 -17.91 -4.16 3.47
CA ALA A 87 -19.05 -4.06 4.38
C ALA A 87 -19.14 -5.28 5.31
N ARG A 88 -18.86 -6.48 4.78
CA ARG A 88 -18.86 -7.73 5.50
C ARG A 88 -17.85 -7.78 6.64
N VAL A 89 -16.60 -7.34 6.40
CA VAL A 89 -15.57 -7.34 7.43
C VAL A 89 -15.80 -6.22 8.45
N LYS A 90 -16.25 -5.04 8.01
CA LYS A 90 -16.67 -3.97 8.94
C LYS A 90 -17.81 -4.43 9.85
N ALA A 91 -18.81 -5.12 9.30
CA ALA A 91 -19.91 -5.72 10.07
C ALA A 91 -19.40 -6.75 11.10
N ALA A 92 -18.43 -7.58 10.72
CA ALA A 92 -17.84 -8.56 11.62
C ALA A 92 -17.07 -7.90 12.79
N ILE A 93 -16.31 -6.85 12.52
CA ILE A 93 -15.61 -6.05 13.54
C ILE A 93 -16.61 -5.40 14.50
N ALA A 94 -17.71 -4.85 13.98
CA ALA A 94 -18.79 -4.26 14.78
C ALA A 94 -19.50 -5.33 15.65
N ALA A 95 -19.73 -6.52 15.12
CA ALA A 95 -20.30 -7.64 15.86
C ALA A 95 -19.40 -8.11 17.02
N LEU A 96 -18.09 -7.94 16.92
CA LEU A 96 -17.12 -8.19 18.00
C LEU A 96 -17.14 -7.11 19.09
N GLY A 97 -17.90 -6.01 18.89
CA GLY A 97 -17.99 -4.90 19.85
C GLY A 97 -17.00 -3.76 19.61
N TYR A 98 -16.28 -3.78 18.50
CA TYR A 98 -15.38 -2.70 18.10
C TYR A 98 -16.04 -1.77 17.08
N SER A 99 -15.43 -0.59 16.84
CA SER A 99 -15.90 0.29 15.76
C SER A 99 -15.54 -0.30 14.38
N GLY A 100 -16.51 -0.45 13.50
CA GLY A 100 -16.26 -0.81 12.10
C GLY A 100 -15.40 0.24 11.36
N GLU A 101 -15.40 1.49 11.83
CA GLU A 101 -14.59 2.58 11.28
C GLU A 101 -13.10 2.48 11.69
N ALA A 102 -12.73 1.60 12.63
CA ALA A 102 -11.34 1.28 12.88
C ALA A 102 -10.68 0.59 11.70
N LEU A 103 -11.46 0.01 10.75
CA LEU A 103 -10.95 -0.60 9.55
C LEU A 103 -10.96 0.40 8.38
N GLU A 104 -9.77 0.78 7.92
CA GLU A 104 -9.53 1.45 6.64
C GLU A 104 -9.22 0.39 5.58
N VAL A 105 -9.89 0.45 4.43
CA VAL A 105 -9.61 -0.45 3.30
C VAL A 105 -9.16 0.35 2.09
N LEU A 106 -7.95 0.05 1.64
CA LEU A 106 -7.37 0.62 0.44
C LEU A 106 -7.53 -0.36 -0.71
N ILE A 107 -8.23 0.05 -1.76
CA ILE A 107 -8.46 -0.79 -2.94
C ILE A 107 -7.39 -0.54 -3.99
N LEU A 108 -6.58 -1.57 -4.25
CA LEU A 108 -5.53 -1.54 -5.26
C LEU A 108 -6.10 -1.99 -6.62
N GLN A 109 -5.90 -1.15 -7.63
CA GLN A 109 -6.28 -1.50 -9.00
C GLN A 109 -5.29 -2.48 -9.64
N MET A 110 -5.75 -3.14 -10.71
CA MET A 110 -4.92 -4.09 -11.46
C MET A 110 -3.74 -3.38 -12.13
N VAL A 111 -2.60 -4.07 -12.16
CA VAL A 111 -1.40 -3.65 -12.88
C VAL A 111 -1.32 -4.40 -14.20
N SER A 112 -1.17 -3.67 -15.29
CA SER A 112 -0.89 -4.21 -16.63
C SER A 112 0.59 -4.05 -16.94
N LEU A 113 1.25 -5.09 -17.43
CA LEU A 113 2.64 -5.03 -17.87
C LEU A 113 2.70 -4.82 -19.38
N TYR A 114 3.55 -3.88 -19.80
CA TYR A 114 3.82 -3.58 -21.21
C TYR A 114 5.29 -3.82 -21.55
N GLN A 115 5.55 -4.38 -22.71
CA GLN A 115 6.89 -4.56 -23.28
C GLN A 115 6.82 -4.35 -24.79
N ASN A 116 7.74 -3.58 -25.36
CA ASN A 116 7.75 -3.18 -26.77
C ASN A 116 6.42 -2.54 -27.23
N GLY A 117 5.74 -1.82 -26.34
CA GLY A 117 4.44 -1.20 -26.59
C GLY A 117 3.26 -2.18 -26.61
N GLU A 118 3.46 -3.44 -26.35
CA GLU A 118 2.43 -4.47 -26.32
C GLU A 118 2.15 -4.96 -24.90
N LEU A 119 0.87 -5.29 -24.62
CA LEU A 119 0.45 -5.86 -23.36
C LEU A 119 1.05 -7.28 -23.17
N VAL A 120 1.82 -7.47 -22.12
CA VAL A 120 2.34 -8.78 -21.75
C VAL A 120 1.19 -9.64 -21.22
N LYS A 121 0.82 -10.68 -22.00
CA LYS A 121 -0.27 -11.59 -21.63
C LYS A 121 0.14 -12.46 -20.46
N MET A 122 -0.47 -12.22 -19.32
CA MET A 122 -0.30 -13.07 -18.13
C MET A 122 -1.39 -14.12 -18.08
N SER A 123 -1.05 -15.40 -18.12
CA SER A 123 -1.99 -16.50 -17.99
C SER A 123 -1.49 -17.55 -17.00
N LYS A 124 -2.20 -17.67 -15.89
CA LYS A 124 -1.93 -18.74 -14.89
C LYS A 124 -2.08 -20.15 -15.49
N ARG A 125 -2.89 -20.31 -16.55
CA ARG A 125 -3.17 -21.61 -17.18
C ARG A 125 -2.03 -22.06 -18.11
N THR A 126 -1.27 -21.13 -18.68
CA THR A 126 -0.18 -21.43 -19.64
C THR A 126 1.20 -21.32 -19.03
N GLY A 127 1.31 -20.98 -17.73
CA GLY A 127 2.59 -20.77 -17.05
C GLY A 127 3.35 -19.51 -17.52
N GLN A 128 2.71 -18.66 -18.30
CA GLN A 128 3.26 -17.38 -18.76
C GLN A 128 2.84 -16.26 -17.81
N SER A 129 3.43 -16.21 -16.64
CA SER A 129 3.29 -15.08 -15.72
C SER A 129 4.67 -14.59 -15.34
N ILE A 130 4.91 -13.30 -15.49
CA ILE A 130 6.12 -12.67 -14.96
C ILE A 130 5.95 -12.61 -13.44
N THR A 131 6.85 -13.24 -12.71
CA THR A 131 6.88 -13.16 -11.25
C THR A 131 7.46 -11.81 -10.80
N LEU A 132 7.19 -11.41 -9.56
CA LEU A 132 7.80 -10.20 -8.99
C LEU A 132 9.33 -10.31 -8.94
N THR A 133 9.87 -11.51 -8.74
CA THR A 133 11.31 -11.76 -8.75
C THR A 133 11.90 -11.48 -10.13
N GLU A 134 11.32 -12.05 -11.18
CA GLU A 134 11.76 -11.80 -12.56
C GLU A 134 11.66 -10.32 -12.93
N LEU A 135 10.56 -9.63 -12.53
CA LEU A 135 10.42 -8.19 -12.74
C LEU A 135 11.57 -7.41 -12.08
N ILE A 136 11.86 -7.71 -10.80
CA ILE A 136 12.93 -7.03 -10.05
C ILE A 136 14.32 -7.33 -10.66
N GLU A 137 14.56 -8.55 -11.12
CA GLU A 137 15.80 -8.92 -11.81
C GLU A 137 15.96 -8.15 -13.13
N GLU A 138 14.86 -7.87 -13.83
CA GLU A 138 14.87 -7.20 -15.12
C GLU A 138 15.02 -5.68 -15.03
N VAL A 139 14.29 -5.02 -14.11
CA VAL A 139 14.26 -3.54 -14.01
C VAL A 139 15.03 -2.99 -12.81
N GLY A 140 15.42 -3.83 -11.87
CA GLY A 140 16.03 -3.45 -10.59
C GLY A 140 15.00 -3.06 -9.52
N THR A 141 15.41 -3.17 -8.26
CA THR A 141 14.54 -2.94 -7.10
C THR A 141 14.00 -1.51 -7.04
N ASP A 142 14.85 -0.52 -7.31
CA ASP A 142 14.47 0.90 -7.21
C ASP A 142 13.39 1.26 -8.24
N ALA A 143 13.60 0.84 -9.50
CA ALA A 143 12.63 1.09 -10.56
C ALA A 143 11.32 0.34 -10.28
N ALA A 144 11.37 -0.94 -9.93
CA ALA A 144 10.16 -1.69 -9.59
C ALA A 144 9.36 -0.99 -8.49
N ARG A 145 9.98 -0.66 -7.36
CA ARG A 145 9.31 0.02 -6.23
C ARG A 145 8.75 1.38 -6.62
N PHE A 146 9.53 2.20 -7.32
CA PHE A 146 9.11 3.54 -7.70
C PHE A 146 7.91 3.51 -8.65
N PHE A 147 7.94 2.69 -9.70
CA PHE A 147 6.85 2.57 -10.66
C PHE A 147 5.55 2.09 -10.00
N PHE A 148 5.62 1.15 -9.05
CA PHE A 148 4.43 0.70 -8.32
C PHE A 148 3.82 1.78 -7.43
N ILE A 149 4.63 2.66 -6.83
CA ILE A 149 4.13 3.68 -5.90
C ILE A 149 3.92 5.06 -6.52
N MET A 150 4.34 5.31 -7.77
CA MET A 150 4.21 6.63 -8.41
C MET A 150 2.77 7.01 -8.78
N ARG A 151 1.87 6.05 -8.82
CA ARG A 151 0.44 6.24 -9.07
C ARG A 151 -0.35 6.15 -7.77
N SER A 152 -1.52 6.81 -7.73
CA SER A 152 -2.45 6.60 -6.64
C SER A 152 -2.99 5.17 -6.65
N ILE A 153 -3.30 4.64 -5.47
CA ILE A 153 -3.68 3.22 -5.29
C ILE A 153 -4.95 2.85 -6.06
N ASP A 154 -5.85 3.82 -6.26
CA ASP A 154 -7.13 3.68 -6.96
C ASP A 154 -7.04 3.83 -8.48
N SER A 155 -5.87 4.20 -9.01
CA SER A 155 -5.65 4.33 -10.45
C SER A 155 -5.02 3.07 -11.04
N GLN A 156 -5.41 2.73 -12.28
CA GLN A 156 -4.74 1.67 -13.03
C GLN A 156 -3.28 2.03 -13.30
N LEU A 157 -2.41 1.05 -13.19
CA LEU A 157 -0.99 1.17 -13.51
C LEU A 157 -0.67 0.33 -14.75
N ASP A 158 -0.28 1.02 -15.81
CA ASP A 158 0.39 0.41 -16.95
C ASP A 158 1.90 0.49 -16.69
N PHE A 159 2.49 -0.65 -16.34
CA PHE A 159 3.91 -0.77 -16.04
C PHE A 159 4.67 -1.05 -17.33
N ASP A 160 5.38 -0.05 -17.84
CA ASP A 160 6.20 -0.15 -19.04
C ASP A 160 7.62 -0.63 -18.65
N LEU A 161 7.94 -1.87 -19.03
CA LEU A 161 9.24 -2.51 -18.78
C LEU A 161 10.39 -1.81 -19.51
N ASP A 162 10.13 -1.32 -20.72
CA ASP A 162 11.17 -0.67 -21.54
C ASP A 162 11.51 0.70 -20.97
N LEU A 163 10.49 1.46 -20.58
CA LEU A 163 10.67 2.73 -19.87
C LEU A 163 11.41 2.53 -18.54
N ALA A 164 11.03 1.53 -17.76
CA ALA A 164 11.65 1.25 -16.46
C ALA A 164 13.14 0.88 -16.55
N LYS A 165 13.58 0.32 -17.68
CA LYS A 165 14.98 0.00 -17.97
C LYS A 165 15.76 1.13 -18.64
N SER A 166 15.07 2.11 -19.20
CA SER A 166 15.72 3.16 -19.98
C SER A 166 16.58 4.07 -19.12
N ARG A 167 17.73 4.48 -19.66
CA ARG A 167 18.63 5.47 -19.06
C ARG A 167 18.42 6.83 -19.71
N SER A 168 17.20 7.32 -19.64
CA SER A 168 16.78 8.59 -20.24
C SER A 168 16.01 9.44 -19.24
N ASN A 169 15.87 10.73 -19.53
CA ASN A 169 15.10 11.65 -18.69
C ASN A 169 13.59 11.33 -18.68
N GLU A 170 13.13 10.47 -19.57
CA GLU A 170 11.75 9.98 -19.59
C GLU A 170 11.49 8.96 -18.46
N ASN A 171 12.54 8.23 -18.03
CA ASN A 171 12.45 7.34 -16.88
C ASN A 171 12.56 8.17 -15.58
N PRO A 172 11.47 8.28 -14.79
CA PRO A 172 11.45 9.13 -13.60
C PRO A 172 12.45 8.68 -12.53
N VAL A 173 12.75 7.39 -12.45
CA VAL A 173 13.75 6.85 -11.51
C VAL A 173 15.14 7.30 -11.89
N TYR A 174 15.48 7.11 -13.17
CA TYR A 174 16.78 7.54 -13.70
C TYR A 174 16.96 9.06 -13.55
N TYR A 175 15.92 9.84 -13.81
CA TYR A 175 15.94 11.29 -13.68
C TYR A 175 16.27 11.73 -12.24
N ILE A 176 15.59 11.19 -11.25
CA ILE A 176 15.83 11.47 -9.83
C ILE A 176 17.23 11.02 -9.41
N GLN A 177 17.65 9.81 -9.78
CA GLN A 177 18.97 9.27 -9.46
C GLN A 177 20.07 10.10 -10.12
N TYR A 178 19.86 10.59 -11.34
CA TYR A 178 20.79 11.45 -12.04
C TYR A 178 20.95 12.80 -11.35
N ALA A 179 19.84 13.43 -10.93
CA ALA A 179 19.89 14.68 -10.15
C ALA A 179 20.69 14.49 -8.85
N HIS A 180 20.41 13.43 -8.09
CA HIS A 180 21.17 13.09 -6.88
C HIS A 180 22.67 12.87 -7.18
N ALA A 181 23.01 12.13 -8.23
CA ALA A 181 24.38 11.88 -8.62
C ALA A 181 25.14 13.18 -8.98
N ARG A 182 24.45 14.15 -9.61
CA ARG A 182 25.00 15.48 -9.91
C ARG A 182 25.28 16.28 -8.63
N ILE A 183 24.35 16.30 -7.69
CA ILE A 183 24.54 16.97 -6.39
C ILE A 183 25.74 16.35 -5.65
N CYS A 184 25.82 15.04 -5.57
CA CYS A 184 26.96 14.35 -4.97
C CYS A 184 28.29 14.68 -5.69
N SER A 185 28.25 14.88 -7.01
CA SER A 185 29.44 15.27 -7.77
C SER A 185 29.89 16.69 -7.45
N ILE A 186 28.95 17.63 -7.22
CA ILE A 186 29.28 18.99 -6.79
C ILE A 186 30.03 18.98 -5.45
N PHE A 187 29.54 18.20 -4.47
CA PHE A 187 30.22 18.09 -3.18
C PHE A 187 31.62 17.48 -3.32
N ARG A 188 31.78 16.41 -4.11
CA ARG A 188 33.13 15.84 -4.37
C ARG A 188 34.09 16.85 -4.99
N GLN A 189 33.64 17.63 -5.99
CA GLN A 189 34.45 18.66 -6.62
C GLN A 189 34.80 19.77 -5.65
N ALA A 190 33.91 20.17 -4.76
CA ALA A 190 34.19 21.14 -3.71
C ALA A 190 35.29 20.62 -2.75
N ASP A 191 35.20 19.36 -2.35
CA ASP A 191 36.22 18.75 -1.48
C ASP A 191 37.58 18.66 -2.17
N GLU A 192 37.64 18.26 -3.44
CA GLU A 192 38.88 18.21 -4.24
C GLU A 192 39.49 19.61 -4.40
N ALA A 193 38.67 20.62 -4.60
CA ALA A 193 39.08 22.04 -4.65
C ALA A 193 39.35 22.61 -3.28
N ARG A 194 39.24 21.86 -2.18
CA ARG A 194 39.38 22.30 -0.79
C ARG A 194 38.48 23.49 -0.42
N ILE A 195 37.33 23.62 -1.05
CA ILE A 195 36.30 24.59 -0.73
C ILE A 195 35.61 24.12 0.55
N LYS A 196 35.77 24.86 1.63
CA LYS A 196 35.06 24.63 2.88
C LYS A 196 33.84 25.55 2.93
N TYR A 197 32.68 24.94 3.16
CA TYR A 197 31.49 25.69 3.49
C TYR A 197 31.14 25.51 4.97
N ASN A 198 30.48 26.50 5.54
CA ASN A 198 29.97 26.46 6.89
C ASN A 198 28.52 26.94 6.86
N GLU A 199 27.61 26.06 7.23
CA GLU A 199 26.18 26.34 7.22
C GLU A 199 25.80 27.58 8.02
N ASN A 200 26.49 27.83 9.17
CA ASN A 200 26.23 29.00 10.03
C ASN A 200 26.73 30.30 9.46
N SER A 201 27.59 30.28 8.44
CA SER A 201 28.14 31.48 7.80
C SER A 201 27.72 31.67 6.36
N ALA A 202 26.81 30.82 5.88
CA ALA A 202 26.25 30.90 4.54
C ALA A 202 25.44 32.20 4.39
N LYS A 203 25.75 32.97 3.36
CA LYS A 203 25.02 34.20 3.03
C LYS A 203 23.81 33.90 2.18
N LEU A 204 22.74 33.40 2.82
CA LEU A 204 21.52 32.98 2.15
C LEU A 204 20.83 34.12 1.38
N GLU A 205 21.05 35.37 1.79
CA GLU A 205 20.56 36.57 1.11
C GLU A 205 21.09 36.74 -0.32
N LEU A 206 22.14 36.01 -0.69
CA LEU A 206 22.70 36.01 -2.05
C LEU A 206 21.92 35.07 -2.99
N LEU A 207 21.10 34.15 -2.46
CA LEU A 207 20.24 33.25 -3.23
C LEU A 207 18.96 33.98 -3.64
N ASN A 208 19.05 34.86 -4.63
CA ASN A 208 17.98 35.78 -5.02
C ASN A 208 17.57 35.66 -6.50
N SER A 209 18.19 34.79 -7.27
CA SER A 209 17.73 34.50 -8.63
C SER A 209 16.36 33.79 -8.62
N GLU A 210 15.60 33.91 -9.69
CA GLU A 210 14.28 33.31 -9.81
C GLU A 210 14.32 31.79 -9.59
N THR A 211 15.30 31.11 -10.15
CA THR A 211 15.49 29.65 -10.01
C THR A 211 15.87 29.24 -8.59
N GLU A 212 16.75 29.98 -7.92
CA GLU A 212 17.12 29.72 -6.53
C GLU A 212 15.93 29.87 -5.59
N VAL A 213 15.17 30.96 -5.77
CA VAL A 213 13.96 31.22 -4.97
C VAL A 213 12.90 30.13 -5.24
N ALA A 214 12.74 29.67 -6.48
CA ALA A 214 11.81 28.57 -6.82
C ALA A 214 12.23 27.26 -6.13
N LEU A 215 13.54 26.93 -6.16
CA LEU A 215 14.06 25.75 -5.48
C LEU A 215 13.85 25.81 -3.96
N ILE A 216 14.14 26.97 -3.33
CA ILE A 216 13.92 27.16 -1.90
C ILE A 216 12.43 26.96 -1.54
N LYS A 217 11.52 27.54 -2.32
CA LYS A 217 10.07 27.34 -2.14
C LYS A 217 9.71 25.87 -2.23
N LYS A 218 10.20 25.15 -3.23
CA LYS A 218 9.96 23.72 -3.39
C LYS A 218 10.43 22.92 -2.18
N LEU A 219 11.61 23.22 -1.65
CA LEU A 219 12.15 22.59 -0.45
C LEU A 219 11.28 22.86 0.79
N THR A 220 10.69 24.05 0.92
CA THR A 220 9.83 24.38 2.07
C THR A 220 8.48 23.63 2.06
N GLU A 221 8.04 23.12 0.93
CA GLU A 221 6.82 22.30 0.80
C GLU A 221 6.97 20.90 1.41
N TYR A 222 8.19 20.40 1.58
CA TYR A 222 8.46 19.00 1.95
C TYR A 222 7.79 18.54 3.25
N PRO A 223 7.84 19.28 4.37
CA PRO A 223 7.20 18.87 5.62
C PRO A 223 5.68 18.69 5.48
N GLU A 224 5.04 19.57 4.71
CA GLU A 224 3.60 19.52 4.46
C GLU A 224 3.25 18.34 3.56
N GLU A 225 4.03 18.07 2.50
CA GLU A 225 3.86 16.91 1.62
C GLU A 225 4.00 15.59 2.39
N ILE A 226 4.96 15.47 3.32
CA ILE A 226 5.09 14.29 4.17
C ILE A 226 3.86 14.11 5.06
N SER A 227 3.45 15.19 5.74
CA SER A 227 2.29 15.15 6.65
C SER A 227 1.01 14.75 5.91
N TYR A 228 0.76 15.37 4.77
CA TYR A 228 -0.41 15.09 3.94
C TYR A 228 -0.38 13.66 3.38
N SER A 229 0.77 13.23 2.84
CA SER A 229 0.94 11.88 2.29
C SER A 229 0.71 10.80 3.33
N ALA A 230 1.17 11.02 4.57
CA ALA A 230 0.95 10.09 5.67
C ALA A 230 -0.54 10.03 6.05
N LYS A 231 -1.20 11.18 6.18
CA LYS A 231 -2.62 11.29 6.53
C LYS A 231 -3.52 10.60 5.51
N GLU A 232 -3.28 10.85 4.22
CA GLU A 232 -4.10 10.35 3.11
C GLU A 232 -3.64 8.96 2.60
N ARG A 233 -2.65 8.32 3.23
CA ARG A 233 -2.07 7.04 2.75
C ARG A 233 -1.60 7.12 1.28
N ALA A 234 -1.00 8.25 0.89
CA ALA A 234 -0.72 8.63 -0.48
C ALA A 234 0.79 8.70 -0.79
N PRO A 235 1.55 7.57 -0.76
CA PRO A 235 3.00 7.57 -0.98
C PRO A 235 3.40 8.07 -2.38
N HIS A 236 2.50 7.99 -3.37
CA HIS A 236 2.72 8.53 -4.72
C HIS A 236 3.03 10.03 -4.73
N ARG A 237 2.55 10.79 -3.76
CA ARG A 237 2.85 12.22 -3.64
C ARG A 237 4.32 12.47 -3.34
N ILE A 238 4.95 11.64 -2.49
CA ILE A 238 6.38 11.74 -2.19
C ILE A 238 7.21 11.39 -3.42
N ALA A 239 6.82 10.36 -4.17
CA ALA A 239 7.47 10.02 -5.43
C ALA A 239 7.39 11.18 -6.44
N ARG A 240 6.21 11.80 -6.56
CA ARG A 240 6.00 12.98 -7.41
C ARG A 240 6.83 14.19 -6.92
N TYR A 241 6.80 14.47 -5.62
CA TYR A 241 7.59 15.55 -5.03
C TYR A 241 9.09 15.39 -5.34
N ALA A 242 9.62 14.17 -5.18
CA ALA A 242 11.02 13.89 -5.51
C ALA A 242 11.34 14.13 -6.99
N HIS A 243 10.43 13.74 -7.88
CA HIS A 243 10.57 13.98 -9.32
C HIS A 243 10.49 15.48 -9.68
N ASP A 244 9.56 16.21 -9.08
CA ASP A 244 9.39 17.66 -9.32
C ASP A 244 10.57 18.47 -8.76
N LEU A 245 11.23 17.97 -7.72
CA LEU A 245 12.40 18.59 -7.11
C LEU A 245 13.68 18.37 -7.93
N ALA A 246 13.81 17.23 -8.62
CA ALA A 246 14.97 16.84 -9.41
C ALA A 246 15.11 17.64 -10.70
#